data_195b31504ca9fda9d86ca2b00f61da6f
#
_entry.id   195b31504ca9fda9d86ca2b00f61da6f
#
_cell.length_a   1.000
_cell.length_b   1.000
_cell.length_c   1.000
_cell.angle_alpha   90.00
_cell.angle_beta   90.00
_cell.angle_gamma   90.00
#
_symmetry.space_group_name_H-M   'P 1'
#
loop_
_entity.id
_entity.type
_entity.pdbx_description
1 polymer ?
#
loop_
_entity_poly.entity_id
_entity_poly.type
_entity_poly.pdbx_seq_one_letter_code
_entity_poly.pdbx_strand_id
1 'polypeptide(L)' 'MDANSALSFREADLRAEQLEKKAVKIQQEIAIWDKKNAELEAKYQAAKAEMDELEGQMEGV' A
#
# COMPACT_ATOMS: atom_id res chain seq x y z
N MET A 1 31.46 -32.81 3.80
CA MET A 1 30.52 -31.86 3.21
C MET A 1 31.05 -31.41 1.87
N ASP A 2 30.25 -31.54 0.86
CA ASP A 2 30.62 -31.19 -0.51
C ASP A 2 30.62 -29.65 -0.66
N ALA A 3 31.61 -29.11 -1.37
CA ALA A 3 31.69 -27.68 -1.60
C ALA A 3 30.45 -27.14 -2.30
N ASN A 4 29.84 -27.93 -3.16
CA ASN A 4 28.61 -27.58 -3.86
C ASN A 4 27.41 -27.45 -2.91
N SER A 5 27.35 -28.23 -1.86
CA SER A 5 26.29 -28.17 -0.85
C SER A 5 26.38 -26.86 -0.06
N ALA A 6 27.59 -26.45 0.32
CA ALA A 6 27.80 -25.19 1.03
C ALA A 6 27.42 -23.97 0.18
N LEU A 7 27.74 -23.98 -1.11
CA LEU A 7 27.35 -22.93 -2.05
C LEU A 7 25.85 -22.88 -2.24
N SER A 8 25.18 -24.03 -2.34
CA SER A 8 23.72 -24.10 -2.45
C SER A 8 23.03 -23.53 -1.23
N PHE A 9 23.52 -23.79 -0.03
CA PHE A 9 22.99 -23.21 1.20
C PHE A 9 23.15 -21.69 1.23
N ARG A 10 24.31 -21.17 0.84
CA ARG A 10 24.53 -19.72 0.76
C ARG A 10 23.61 -19.05 -0.26
N GLU A 11 23.42 -19.67 -1.41
CA GLU A 11 22.51 -19.16 -2.43
C GLU A 11 21.07 -19.12 -1.91
N ALA A 12 20.65 -20.17 -1.22
CA ALA A 12 19.31 -20.21 -0.64
C ALA A 12 19.14 -19.14 0.43
N ASP A 13 20.14 -18.92 1.29
CA ASP A 13 20.12 -17.86 2.30
C ASP A 13 20.03 -16.47 1.68
N LEU A 14 20.81 -16.23 0.64
CA LEU A 14 20.78 -14.94 -0.08
C LEU A 14 19.42 -14.69 -0.71
N ARG A 15 18.83 -15.71 -1.31
CA ARG A 15 17.48 -15.61 -1.89
C ARG A 15 16.44 -15.33 -0.83
N ALA A 16 16.53 -16.01 0.31
CA ALA A 16 15.63 -15.78 1.43
C ALA A 16 15.73 -14.34 1.94
N GLU A 17 16.94 -13.82 2.10
CA GLU A 17 17.16 -12.42 2.49
C GLU A 17 16.57 -11.44 1.49
N GLN A 18 16.78 -11.68 0.20
CA GLN A 18 16.24 -10.83 -0.85
C GLN A 18 14.71 -10.85 -0.86
N LEU A 19 14.11 -12.01 -0.67
CA LEU A 19 12.65 -12.14 -0.58
C LEU A 19 12.10 -11.41 0.64
N GLU A 20 12.78 -11.51 1.79
CA GLU A 20 12.39 -10.76 2.99
C GLU A 20 12.44 -9.26 2.76
N LYS A 21 13.50 -8.77 2.15
CA LYS A 21 13.64 -7.34 1.84
C LYS A 21 12.54 -6.86 0.89
N LYS A 22 12.24 -7.66 -0.13
CA LYS A 22 11.14 -7.35 -1.05
C LYS A 22 9.80 -7.35 -0.35
N ALA A 23 9.56 -8.31 0.52
CA ALA A 23 8.32 -8.39 1.28
C ALA A 23 8.13 -7.17 2.18
N VAL A 24 9.17 -6.75 2.89
CA VAL A 24 9.14 -5.55 3.73
C VAL A 24 8.86 -4.31 2.89
N LYS A 25 9.52 -4.19 1.76
CA LYS A 25 9.31 -3.06 0.84
C LYS A 25 7.87 -3.01 0.34
N ILE A 26 7.32 -4.14 -0.06
CA ILE A 26 5.93 -4.24 -0.51
C ILE A 26 4.98 -3.85 0.61
N GLN A 27 5.20 -4.33 1.83
CA GLN A 27 4.39 -3.97 2.98
C GLN A 27 4.41 -2.46 3.25
N GLN A 28 5.58 -1.83 3.13
CA GLN A 28 5.71 -0.39 3.26
C GLN A 28 4.94 0.35 2.17
N GLU A 29 5.02 -0.13 0.94
CA GLU A 29 4.28 0.45 -0.19
C GLU A 29 2.78 0.32 0.01
N ILE A 30 2.31 -0.82 0.47
CA ILE A 30 0.90 -1.04 0.78
C ILE A 30 0.43 -0.05 1.85
N ALA A 31 1.21 0.13 2.92
CA ALA A 31 0.86 1.07 3.98
C ALA A 31 0.74 2.50 3.46
N ILE A 32 1.65 2.91 2.56
CA ILE A 32 1.61 4.24 1.93
C ILE A 32 0.37 4.38 1.06
N TRP A 33 0.05 3.38 0.26
CA TRP A 33 -1.12 3.40 -0.60
C TRP A 33 -2.42 3.42 0.19
N ASP A 34 -2.50 2.63 1.26
CA ASP A 34 -3.67 2.63 2.15
C ASP A 34 -3.91 4.02 2.73
N LYS A 35 -2.85 4.69 3.17
CA LYS A 35 -2.95 6.04 3.71
C LYS A 35 -3.41 7.04 2.63
N LYS A 36 -2.83 6.97 1.44
CA LYS A 36 -3.23 7.83 0.32
C LYS A 36 -4.69 7.61 -0.07
N ASN A 37 -5.10 6.35 -0.13
CA ASN A 37 -6.48 6.01 -0.46
C ASN A 37 -7.45 6.54 0.59
N ALA A 38 -7.11 6.43 1.88
CA ALA A 38 -7.92 6.97 2.95
C ALA A 38 -8.05 8.49 2.85
N GLU A 39 -6.96 9.20 2.54
CA GLU A 39 -6.96 10.64 2.34
C GLU A 39 -7.82 11.06 1.15
N LEU A 40 -7.70 10.33 0.03
CA LEU A 40 -8.51 10.58 -1.16
C LEU A 40 -9.99 10.32 -0.89
N GLU A 41 -10.31 9.27 -0.18
CA GLU A 41 -11.69 8.95 0.18
C GLU A 41 -12.28 10.03 1.07
N ALA A 42 -11.52 10.53 2.05
CA ALA A 42 -11.95 11.62 2.92
C ALA A 42 -12.24 12.88 2.11
N LYS A 43 -11.37 13.23 1.14
CA LYS A 43 -11.57 14.36 0.25
C LYS A 43 -12.80 14.19 -0.63
N TYR A 44 -13.00 12.99 -1.15
CA TYR A 44 -14.17 12.67 -1.96
C TYR A 44 -15.45 12.83 -1.14
N GLN A 45 -15.48 12.32 0.07
CA GLN A 45 -16.64 12.42 0.94
C GLN A 45 -16.94 13.88 1.29
N ALA A 46 -15.92 14.68 1.57
CA ALA A 46 -16.07 16.10 1.85
C ALA A 46 -16.64 16.86 0.64
N ALA A 47 -16.10 16.59 -0.55
CA ALA A 47 -16.59 17.22 -1.78
C ALA A 47 -18.03 16.82 -2.07
N LYS A 48 -18.37 15.55 -1.87
CA LYS A 48 -19.73 15.05 -2.05
C LYS A 48 -20.70 15.71 -1.09
N ALA A 49 -20.31 15.88 0.17
CA ALA A 49 -21.13 16.55 1.17
C ALA A 49 -21.38 18.01 0.79
N GLU A 50 -20.36 18.72 0.28
CA GLU A 50 -20.51 20.09 -0.22
C GLU A 50 -21.48 20.16 -1.40
N MET A 51 -21.37 19.24 -2.34
CA MET A 51 -22.28 19.17 -3.49
C MET A 51 -23.71 18.89 -3.06
N ASP A 52 -23.91 17.97 -2.15
CA ASP A 52 -25.22 17.62 -1.61
C ASP A 52 -25.83 18.82 -0.89
N GLU A 53 -25.04 19.58 -0.14
CA GLU A 53 -25.47 20.79 0.54
C GLU A 53 -25.91 21.86 -0.45
N LEU A 54 -25.14 22.09 -1.51
CA LEU A 54 -25.48 23.03 -2.57
C LEU A 54 -26.76 22.63 -3.28
N GLU A 55 -26.94 21.36 -3.61
CA GLU A 55 -28.17 20.85 -4.22
C GLU A 55 -29.37 21.07 -3.30
N GLY A 56 -29.20 20.80 -2.01
CA GLY A 56 -30.24 21.06 -1.02
C GLY A 56 -30.66 22.51 -0.96
N GLN A 57 -29.71 23.44 -1.06
CA GLN A 57 -29.99 24.87 -1.09
C GLN A 57 -30.74 25.29 -2.37
N MET A 58 -30.37 24.71 -3.50
CA MET A 58 -31.07 24.97 -4.76
C MET A 58 -32.50 24.45 -4.75
N GLU A 59 -32.73 23.26 -4.20
CA GLU A 59 -34.05 22.68 -4.10
C GLU A 59 -34.95 23.46 -3.12
N GLY A 60 -34.37 24.11 -2.14
CA GLY A 60 -35.11 24.92 -1.15
C GLY A 60 -35.61 26.24 -1.67
N VAL A 61 -35.21 26.59 -2.88
CA VAL A 61 -35.65 27.84 -3.53
C VAL A 61 -36.80 27.55 -4.51
#